data_b8266ad1f82c068db1b9d21bb9c3296e
#
_entry.id   b8266ad1f82c068db1b9d21bb9c3296e
#
_cell.length_a   1.000
_cell.length_b   1.000
_cell.length_c   1.000
_cell.angle_alpha   90.00
_cell.angle_beta   90.00
_cell.angle_gamma   90.00
#
_symmetry.space_group_name_H-M   'P 1'
#
loop_
_entity.id
_entity.type
_entity.pdbx_description
1 polymer ?
#
loop_
_entity_poly.entity_id
_entity_poly.type
_entity_poly.pdbx_seq_one_letter_code
_entity_poly.pdbx_strand_id
1 'polypeptide(L)'
;MNFADPGPRRSVSFLLLLPLLLAAQPVATDGYLPALPEIARDLGSASSSLTVFMLAFGVAQLVCGPLADRFGRRPVLLTGLACYTAAAAGCALAGSADALVAWRAVQGAAMAAILVCARAAVRDLYPAHEGPRIMARGLMGLGLVALVAPIAGAWGVQATGWRWVLVAMGVYSLALLALCWRTFSETRQAPAESAPVIASVPVSVSAGGVRQVFADPGFCAWTALAATTYGGIFCFLLLSPMVYVDLFGLSPVLYGWIPAGGSLVYILGITWCRRLLSRRGPVRTVQLGASLSLLGPCIQIAGCVLAPASPFPLLLGHAVYALGHGLHQPCGQAGAVGGLPPQLAGRAVSCSGFAIMCVAFCTGQLAAQFVDPTMRHRAWPMVLPMALAGVVLVLIAFVWLPRLYRVGAAQRVQPRS
;
A
#
# COMPACT_ATOMS: atom_id res chain seq x y z
N MET A 1 34.37 10.77 0.42
CA MET A 1 33.13 10.91 -0.40
C MET A 1 32.49 12.23 -0.03
N ASN A 2 32.73 13.26 -0.85
CA ASN A 2 32.07 14.55 -0.66
C ASN A 2 30.62 14.41 -1.12
N PHE A 3 29.70 14.25 -0.18
CA PHE A 3 28.29 14.53 -0.45
C PHE A 3 28.22 16.02 -0.77
N ALA A 4 27.90 16.34 -2.04
CA ALA A 4 27.57 17.71 -2.39
C ALA A 4 26.39 18.11 -1.47
N ASP A 5 26.65 19.03 -0.56
CA ASP A 5 25.64 19.56 0.37
C ASP A 5 24.49 20.11 -0.48
N PRO A 6 23.33 19.48 -0.50
CA PRO A 6 22.19 20.03 -1.22
C PRO A 6 21.82 21.29 -0.47
N GLY A 7 22.18 22.44 -1.03
CA GLY A 7 22.02 23.73 -0.34
C GLY A 7 20.70 23.83 0.39
N PRO A 8 20.62 24.49 1.55
CA PRO A 8 19.55 24.40 2.54
C PRO A 8 18.13 24.62 1.96
N ARG A 9 17.98 25.36 0.88
CA ARG A 9 16.70 25.57 0.19
C ARG A 9 16.18 24.32 -0.53
N ARG A 10 17.03 23.48 -1.12
CA ARG A 10 16.63 22.25 -1.84
C ARG A 10 16.16 21.18 -0.86
N SER A 11 16.81 21.06 0.29
CA SER A 11 16.46 20.12 1.33
C SER A 11 15.09 20.45 1.97
N VAL A 12 14.82 21.72 2.25
CA VAL A 12 13.54 22.16 2.86
C VAL A 12 12.38 21.95 1.89
N SER A 13 12.54 22.28 0.60
CA SER A 13 11.49 22.06 -0.41
C SER A 13 11.12 20.59 -0.54
N PHE A 14 12.09 19.68 -0.53
CA PHE A 14 11.81 18.23 -0.64
C PHE A 14 11.15 17.67 0.61
N LEU A 15 11.48 18.16 1.80
CA LEU A 15 10.83 17.74 3.06
C LEU A 15 9.33 18.05 3.08
N LEU A 16 8.90 19.11 2.40
CA LEU A 16 7.47 19.45 2.25
C LEU A 16 6.81 18.65 1.10
N LEU A 17 7.56 18.37 0.03
CA LEU A 17 7.06 17.59 -1.10
C LEU A 17 6.85 16.10 -0.77
N LEU A 18 7.74 15.50 0.00
CA LEU A 18 7.70 14.07 0.28
C LEU A 18 6.38 13.60 0.89
N PRO A 19 5.84 14.25 1.95
CA PRO A 19 4.52 13.88 2.47
C PRO A 19 3.41 13.97 1.44
N LEU A 20 3.40 15.00 0.60
CA LEU A 20 2.41 15.20 -0.43
C LEU A 20 2.51 14.12 -1.53
N LEU A 21 3.70 13.80 -1.99
CA LEU A 21 3.89 12.74 -2.99
C LEU A 21 3.47 11.37 -2.46
N LEU A 22 3.80 11.04 -1.19
CA LEU A 22 3.37 9.80 -0.58
C LEU A 22 1.86 9.76 -0.31
N ALA A 23 1.25 10.90 0.00
CA ALA A 23 -0.18 11.04 0.22
C ALA A 23 -1.03 10.86 -1.05
N ALA A 24 -0.43 10.93 -2.24
CA ALA A 24 -1.14 10.66 -3.48
C ALA A 24 -1.79 9.26 -3.49
N GLN A 25 -1.19 8.27 -2.80
CA GLN A 25 -1.75 6.92 -2.72
C GLN A 25 -3.08 6.88 -1.93
N PRO A 26 -3.18 7.29 -0.66
CA PRO A 26 -4.46 7.29 0.05
C PRO A 26 -5.50 8.22 -0.59
N VAL A 27 -5.11 9.31 -1.24
CA VAL A 27 -6.05 10.11 -2.03
C VAL A 27 -6.67 9.27 -3.14
N ALA A 28 -5.85 8.48 -3.87
CA ALA A 28 -6.31 7.65 -4.98
C ALA A 28 -7.09 6.40 -4.56
N THR A 29 -6.85 5.88 -3.37
CA THR A 29 -7.48 4.65 -2.85
C THR A 29 -8.60 4.97 -1.87
N ASP A 30 -8.26 5.60 -0.75
CA ASP A 30 -9.17 5.77 0.38
C ASP A 30 -10.23 6.84 0.09
N GLY A 31 -9.85 7.92 -0.60
CA GLY A 31 -10.77 8.96 -1.08
C GLY A 31 -11.74 8.46 -2.16
N TYR A 32 -11.39 7.37 -2.85
CA TYR A 32 -12.22 6.75 -3.88
C TYR A 32 -13.30 5.80 -3.32
N LEU A 33 -13.06 5.20 -2.14
CA LEU A 33 -13.94 4.18 -1.57
C LEU A 33 -15.40 4.62 -1.46
N PRO A 34 -15.73 5.84 -0.96
CA PRO A 34 -17.12 6.27 -0.85
C PRO A 34 -17.85 6.41 -2.20
N ALA A 35 -17.10 6.53 -3.31
CA ALA A 35 -17.66 6.65 -4.65
C ALA A 35 -18.09 5.29 -5.25
N LEU A 36 -17.56 4.17 -4.74
CA LEU A 36 -17.80 2.84 -5.32
C LEU A 36 -19.29 2.47 -5.44
N PRO A 37 -20.17 2.69 -4.43
CA PRO A 37 -21.59 2.36 -4.56
C PRO A 37 -22.30 3.17 -5.65
N GLU A 38 -21.98 4.45 -5.79
CA GLU A 38 -22.57 5.30 -6.81
C GLU A 38 -22.08 4.92 -8.22
N ILE A 39 -20.78 4.64 -8.38
CA ILE A 39 -20.20 4.12 -9.63
C ILE A 39 -20.86 2.79 -10.03
N ALA A 40 -21.08 1.89 -9.07
CA ALA A 40 -21.72 0.62 -9.35
C ALA A 40 -23.18 0.77 -9.82
N ARG A 41 -23.90 1.76 -9.29
CA ARG A 41 -25.26 2.09 -9.74
C ARG A 41 -25.26 2.72 -11.14
N ASP A 42 -24.32 3.60 -11.43
CA ASP A 42 -24.26 4.32 -12.71
C ASP A 42 -23.71 3.47 -13.85
N LEU A 43 -22.66 2.66 -13.60
CA LEU A 43 -21.89 1.93 -14.61
C LEU A 43 -22.06 0.40 -14.52
N GLY A 44 -22.85 -0.11 -13.58
CA GLY A 44 -23.13 -1.53 -13.39
C GLY A 44 -22.05 -2.30 -12.61
N SER A 45 -20.79 -1.84 -12.56
CA SER A 45 -19.70 -2.46 -11.80
C SER A 45 -18.64 -1.44 -11.41
N ALA A 46 -18.10 -1.56 -10.20
CA ALA A 46 -17.08 -0.63 -9.70
C ALA A 46 -15.85 -1.33 -9.08
N SER A 47 -16.00 -2.53 -8.55
CA SER A 47 -14.97 -3.23 -7.78
C SER A 47 -13.68 -3.48 -8.59
N SER A 48 -13.81 -3.86 -9.86
CA SER A 48 -12.68 -4.09 -10.77
C SER A 48 -11.83 -2.85 -10.98
N SER A 49 -12.40 -1.64 -10.88
CA SER A 49 -11.66 -0.40 -11.07
C SER A 49 -10.57 -0.18 -10.01
N LEU A 50 -10.83 -0.55 -8.76
CA LEU A 50 -9.85 -0.45 -7.67
C LEU A 50 -8.86 -1.61 -7.71
N THR A 51 -9.30 -2.83 -7.99
CA THR A 51 -8.40 -3.99 -8.06
C THR A 51 -7.41 -3.89 -9.21
N VAL A 52 -7.85 -3.46 -10.40
CA VAL A 52 -6.96 -3.23 -11.55
C VAL A 52 -5.98 -2.09 -11.31
N PHE A 53 -6.41 -1.02 -10.63
CA PHE A 53 -5.48 0.04 -10.17
C PHE A 53 -4.35 -0.54 -9.32
N MET A 54 -4.67 -1.42 -8.36
CA MET A 54 -3.66 -2.06 -7.49
C MET A 54 -2.72 -2.97 -8.27
N LEU A 55 -3.24 -3.78 -9.20
CA LEU A 55 -2.41 -4.64 -10.04
C LEU A 55 -1.46 -3.82 -10.91
N ALA A 56 -1.98 -2.82 -11.61
CA ALA A 56 -1.18 -1.94 -12.47
C ALA A 56 -0.12 -1.19 -11.67
N PHE A 57 -0.46 -0.71 -10.48
CA PHE A 57 0.48 -0.10 -9.54
C PHE A 57 1.60 -1.07 -9.14
N GLY A 58 1.26 -2.32 -8.80
CA GLY A 58 2.24 -3.34 -8.43
C GLY A 58 3.19 -3.68 -9.57
N VAL A 59 2.65 -3.98 -10.76
CA VAL A 59 3.43 -4.30 -11.96
C VAL A 59 4.36 -3.15 -12.33
N ALA A 60 3.85 -1.94 -12.37
CA ALA A 60 4.62 -0.76 -12.74
C ALA A 60 5.76 -0.44 -11.75
N GLN A 61 5.66 -0.82 -10.47
CA GLN A 61 6.77 -0.67 -9.51
C GLN A 61 8.03 -1.41 -9.95
N LEU A 62 7.90 -2.58 -10.63
CA LEU A 62 9.04 -3.35 -11.13
C LEU A 62 9.77 -2.62 -12.28
N VAL A 63 9.03 -1.81 -13.03
CA VAL A 63 9.54 -1.11 -14.23
C VAL A 63 10.00 0.32 -13.90
N CYS A 64 9.27 1.03 -13.04
CA CYS A 64 9.55 2.43 -12.71
C CYS A 64 10.88 2.62 -11.98
N GLY A 65 11.34 1.62 -11.19
CA GLY A 65 12.67 1.67 -10.57
C GLY A 65 13.79 1.78 -11.59
N PRO A 66 13.97 0.80 -12.48
CA PRO A 66 14.94 0.85 -13.57
C PRO A 66 14.80 2.08 -14.49
N LEU A 67 13.57 2.50 -14.80
CA LEU A 67 13.34 3.71 -15.59
C LEU A 67 13.87 4.96 -14.89
N ALA A 68 13.58 5.12 -13.60
CA ALA A 68 14.07 6.24 -12.81
C ALA A 68 15.59 6.20 -12.64
N ASP A 69 16.20 5.01 -12.58
CA ASP A 69 17.66 4.85 -12.55
C ASP A 69 18.30 5.21 -13.91
N ARG A 70 17.62 4.93 -15.02
CA ARG A 70 18.13 5.19 -16.38
C ARG A 70 17.93 6.63 -16.82
N PHE A 71 16.73 7.17 -16.69
CA PHE A 71 16.33 8.47 -17.23
C PHE A 71 16.42 9.62 -16.23
N GLY A 72 16.62 9.31 -14.94
CA GLY A 72 16.61 10.29 -13.85
C GLY A 72 15.27 10.30 -13.09
N ARG A 73 15.32 10.80 -11.86
CA ARG A 73 14.13 10.82 -10.97
C ARG A 73 13.11 11.87 -11.42
N ARG A 74 13.61 13.05 -11.83
CA ARG A 74 12.74 14.18 -12.20
C ARG A 74 11.88 13.90 -13.43
N PRO A 75 12.40 13.45 -14.59
CA PRO A 75 11.57 13.17 -15.77
C PRO A 75 10.53 12.09 -15.49
N VAL A 76 10.91 10.99 -14.82
CA VAL A 76 9.99 9.88 -14.53
C VAL A 76 8.88 10.33 -13.55
N LEU A 77 9.19 11.14 -12.53
CA LEU A 77 8.21 11.70 -11.61
C LEU A 77 7.22 12.62 -12.32
N LEU A 78 7.71 13.55 -13.14
CA LEU A 78 6.86 14.51 -13.86
C LEU A 78 5.97 13.82 -14.88
N THR A 79 6.50 12.85 -15.63
CA THR A 79 5.70 12.01 -16.55
C THR A 79 4.64 11.22 -15.78
N GLY A 80 5.00 10.62 -14.63
CA GLY A 80 4.04 9.91 -13.77
C GLY A 80 2.91 10.83 -13.30
N LEU A 81 3.21 12.04 -12.81
CA LEU A 81 2.20 13.01 -12.39
C LEU A 81 1.32 13.47 -13.55
N ALA A 82 1.89 13.73 -14.74
CA ALA A 82 1.13 14.09 -15.93
C ALA A 82 0.20 12.97 -16.39
N CYS A 83 0.70 11.73 -16.46
CA CYS A 83 -0.10 10.56 -16.80
C CYS A 83 -1.21 10.30 -15.77
N TYR A 84 -0.93 10.46 -14.47
CA TYR A 84 -1.93 10.34 -13.42
C TYR A 84 -3.03 11.38 -13.58
N THR A 85 -2.67 12.65 -13.86
CA THR A 85 -3.63 13.75 -14.07
C THR A 85 -4.53 13.47 -15.29
N ALA A 86 -3.93 13.06 -16.42
CA ALA A 86 -4.68 12.70 -17.62
C ALA A 86 -5.62 11.49 -17.36
N ALA A 87 -5.12 10.47 -16.65
CA ALA A 87 -5.92 9.30 -16.30
C ALA A 87 -7.07 9.64 -15.34
N ALA A 88 -6.88 10.57 -14.39
CA ALA A 88 -7.94 11.03 -13.51
C ALA A 88 -9.05 11.75 -14.29
N ALA A 89 -8.70 12.58 -15.27
CA ALA A 89 -9.66 13.20 -16.19
C ALA A 89 -10.39 12.13 -17.03
N GLY A 90 -9.67 11.15 -17.58
CA GLY A 90 -10.26 10.03 -18.30
C GLY A 90 -11.23 9.20 -17.45
N CYS A 91 -10.89 8.95 -16.18
CA CYS A 91 -11.80 8.30 -15.22
C CYS A 91 -13.09 9.13 -14.99
N ALA A 92 -12.96 10.46 -14.82
CA ALA A 92 -14.12 11.33 -14.59
C ALA A 92 -15.06 11.39 -15.80
N LEU A 93 -14.51 11.26 -17.00
CA LEU A 93 -15.26 11.27 -18.28
C LEU A 93 -15.73 9.88 -18.71
N ALA A 94 -15.41 8.81 -17.94
CA ALA A 94 -15.77 7.45 -18.30
C ALA A 94 -17.29 7.28 -18.39
N GLY A 95 -17.77 6.78 -19.55
CA GLY A 95 -19.18 6.45 -19.80
C GLY A 95 -19.50 4.96 -19.64
N SER A 96 -18.50 4.11 -19.33
CA SER A 96 -18.68 2.68 -19.11
C SER A 96 -17.71 2.17 -18.03
N ALA A 97 -18.05 1.04 -17.42
CA ALA A 97 -17.20 0.37 -16.44
C ALA A 97 -15.82 0.01 -17.03
N ASP A 98 -15.79 -0.49 -18.27
CA ASP A 98 -14.54 -0.90 -18.93
C ASP A 98 -13.63 0.31 -19.20
N ALA A 99 -14.18 1.44 -19.63
CA ALA A 99 -13.43 2.67 -19.80
C ALA A 99 -12.86 3.17 -18.48
N LEU A 100 -13.65 3.13 -17.40
CA LEU A 100 -13.19 3.47 -16.05
C LEU A 100 -12.05 2.55 -15.61
N VAL A 101 -12.19 1.24 -15.77
CA VAL A 101 -11.17 0.24 -15.43
C VAL A 101 -9.87 0.48 -16.20
N ALA A 102 -9.96 0.77 -17.50
CA ALA A 102 -8.79 1.06 -18.34
C ALA A 102 -8.04 2.32 -17.85
N TRP A 103 -8.76 3.41 -17.58
CA TRP A 103 -8.15 4.63 -17.04
C TRP A 103 -7.59 4.44 -15.63
N ARG A 104 -8.23 3.63 -14.79
CA ARG A 104 -7.73 3.27 -13.46
C ARG A 104 -6.44 2.44 -13.53
N ALA A 105 -6.27 1.59 -14.57
CA ALA A 105 -5.01 0.89 -14.82
C ALA A 105 -3.87 1.88 -15.12
N VAL A 106 -4.11 2.85 -16.02
CA VAL A 106 -3.13 3.92 -16.32
C VAL A 106 -2.79 4.73 -15.05
N GLN A 107 -3.81 5.08 -14.28
CA GLN A 107 -3.64 5.84 -13.03
C GLN A 107 -2.80 5.06 -12.00
N GLY A 108 -3.03 3.74 -11.87
CA GLY A 108 -2.22 2.86 -11.00
C GLY A 108 -0.78 2.76 -11.44
N ALA A 109 -0.53 2.58 -12.74
CA ALA A 109 0.83 2.56 -13.29
C ALA A 109 1.56 3.89 -13.06
N ALA A 110 0.89 5.01 -13.27
CA ALA A 110 1.42 6.35 -13.02
C ALA A 110 1.75 6.58 -11.54
N MET A 111 0.92 6.07 -10.62
CA MET A 111 1.17 6.11 -9.16
C MET A 111 2.49 5.44 -8.79
N ALA A 112 2.85 4.33 -9.46
CA ALA A 112 4.11 3.65 -9.20
C ALA A 112 5.32 4.57 -9.47
N ALA A 113 5.30 5.32 -10.56
CA ALA A 113 6.37 6.28 -10.87
C ALA A 113 6.51 7.35 -9.79
N ILE A 114 5.38 7.89 -9.31
CA ILE A 114 5.36 8.91 -8.25
C ILE A 114 6.01 8.39 -6.97
N LEU A 115 5.56 7.22 -6.48
CA LEU A 115 6.03 6.68 -5.21
C LEU A 115 7.46 6.13 -5.27
N VAL A 116 7.84 5.51 -6.39
CA VAL A 116 9.21 5.01 -6.58
C VAL A 116 10.19 6.17 -6.61
N CYS A 117 9.90 7.25 -7.37
CA CYS A 117 10.78 8.42 -7.44
C CYS A 117 10.84 9.17 -6.09
N ALA A 118 9.73 9.31 -5.37
CA ALA A 118 9.72 9.94 -4.05
C ALA A 118 10.61 9.20 -3.05
N ARG A 119 10.53 7.87 -3.00
CA ARG A 119 11.37 7.03 -2.13
C ARG A 119 12.84 7.01 -2.57
N ALA A 120 13.11 6.98 -3.87
CA ALA A 120 14.45 7.03 -4.40
C ALA A 120 15.13 8.37 -4.08
N ALA A 121 14.41 9.48 -4.21
CA ALA A 121 14.93 10.81 -3.89
C ALA A 121 15.35 10.95 -2.42
N VAL A 122 14.66 10.30 -1.47
CA VAL A 122 15.13 10.25 -0.07
C VAL A 122 16.52 9.62 0.04
N ARG A 123 16.73 8.50 -0.65
CA ARG A 123 18.02 7.80 -0.65
C ARG A 123 19.14 8.59 -1.36
N ASP A 124 18.77 9.33 -2.40
CA ASP A 124 19.73 10.11 -3.19
C ASP A 124 20.15 11.43 -2.49
N LEU A 125 19.24 12.02 -1.68
CA LEU A 125 19.45 13.33 -1.04
C LEU A 125 19.97 13.25 0.40
N TYR A 126 19.74 12.14 1.12
CA TYR A 126 20.07 12.03 2.52
C TYR A 126 20.97 10.83 2.82
N PRO A 127 21.93 10.99 3.77
CA PRO A 127 22.77 9.89 4.21
C PRO A 127 21.94 8.71 4.74
N ALA A 128 22.49 7.50 4.68
CA ALA A 128 21.79 6.28 5.07
C ALA A 128 21.25 6.31 6.53
N HIS A 129 21.93 7.02 7.44
CA HIS A 129 21.48 7.13 8.83
C HIS A 129 20.32 8.12 9.02
N GLU A 130 20.13 9.10 8.13
CA GLU A 130 19.05 10.08 8.16
C GLU A 130 17.81 9.63 7.35
N GLY A 131 18.00 8.85 6.30
CA GLY A 131 16.95 8.38 5.40
C GLY A 131 15.71 7.84 6.11
N PRO A 132 15.84 6.96 7.13
CA PRO A 132 14.69 6.45 7.87
C PRO A 132 13.91 7.54 8.61
N ARG A 133 14.58 8.56 9.15
CA ARG A 133 13.93 9.71 9.85
C ARG A 133 13.14 10.57 8.87
N ILE A 134 13.71 10.83 7.68
CA ILE A 134 13.05 11.60 6.61
C ILE A 134 11.84 10.84 6.09
N MET A 135 11.99 9.54 5.80
CA MET A 135 10.88 8.68 5.36
C MET A 135 9.76 8.64 6.40
N ALA A 136 10.09 8.55 7.69
CA ALA A 136 9.08 8.57 8.76
C ALA A 136 8.25 9.87 8.77
N ARG A 137 8.87 11.04 8.47
CA ARG A 137 8.13 12.30 8.32
C ARG A 137 7.17 12.26 7.12
N GLY A 138 7.63 11.73 5.98
CA GLY A 138 6.79 11.53 4.81
C GLY A 138 5.59 10.63 5.10
N LEU A 139 5.82 9.51 5.81
CA LEU A 139 4.78 8.56 6.19
C LEU A 139 3.79 9.12 7.22
N MET A 140 4.20 10.05 8.08
CA MET A 140 3.26 10.78 8.95
C MET A 140 2.26 11.60 8.14
N GLY A 141 2.73 12.31 7.10
CA GLY A 141 1.85 13.04 6.20
C GLY A 141 0.89 12.12 5.43
N LEU A 142 1.40 10.98 4.94
CA LEU A 142 0.57 9.95 4.33
C LEU A 142 -0.51 9.47 5.31
N GLY A 143 -0.16 9.17 6.57
CA GLY A 143 -1.11 8.70 7.58
C GLY A 143 -2.21 9.73 7.90
N LEU A 144 -1.86 11.02 7.96
CA LEU A 144 -2.83 12.10 8.16
C LEU A 144 -3.80 12.18 6.97
N VAL A 145 -3.30 12.07 5.74
CA VAL A 145 -4.15 12.08 4.55
C VAL A 145 -5.01 10.82 4.46
N ALA A 146 -4.50 9.65 4.82
CA ALA A 146 -5.28 8.42 4.89
C ALA A 146 -6.44 8.50 5.91
N LEU A 147 -6.29 9.31 6.96
CA LEU A 147 -7.37 9.59 7.90
C LEU A 147 -8.44 10.53 7.30
N VAL A 148 -8.02 11.54 6.52
CA VAL A 148 -8.92 12.59 6.00
C VAL A 148 -9.53 12.21 4.65
N ALA A 149 -8.80 11.48 3.80
CA ALA A 149 -9.21 11.20 2.42
C ALA A 149 -10.58 10.50 2.29
N PRO A 150 -10.93 9.48 3.10
CA PRO A 150 -12.25 8.85 2.99
C PRO A 150 -13.38 9.81 3.36
N ILE A 151 -13.15 10.67 4.36
CA ILE A 151 -14.13 11.67 4.80
C ILE A 151 -14.33 12.73 3.70
N ALA A 152 -13.24 13.26 3.16
CA ALA A 152 -13.28 14.23 2.07
C ALA A 152 -13.92 13.63 0.81
N GLY A 153 -13.59 12.38 0.46
CA GLY A 153 -14.22 11.64 -0.63
C GLY A 153 -15.73 11.48 -0.44
N ALA A 154 -16.15 11.11 0.77
CA ALA A 154 -17.56 10.95 1.11
C ALA A 154 -18.36 12.27 0.99
N TRP A 155 -17.81 13.35 1.49
CA TRP A 155 -18.39 14.69 1.31
C TRP A 155 -18.45 15.10 -0.17
N GLY A 156 -17.39 14.81 -0.94
CA GLY A 156 -17.37 15.06 -2.37
C GLY A 156 -18.46 14.29 -3.11
N VAL A 157 -18.62 13.00 -2.83
CA VAL A 157 -19.67 12.16 -3.42
C VAL A 157 -21.05 12.71 -3.10
N GLN A 158 -21.31 13.04 -1.85
CA GLN A 158 -22.62 13.55 -1.43
C GLN A 158 -22.96 14.92 -2.03
N ALA A 159 -21.95 15.80 -2.18
CA ALA A 159 -22.18 17.16 -2.66
C ALA A 159 -22.27 17.26 -4.20
N THR A 160 -21.48 16.46 -4.92
CA THR A 160 -21.24 16.69 -6.36
C THR A 160 -21.20 15.39 -7.18
N GLY A 161 -21.32 14.22 -6.53
CA GLY A 161 -21.27 12.92 -7.17
C GLY A 161 -19.85 12.37 -7.39
N TRP A 162 -19.77 11.10 -7.78
CA TRP A 162 -18.52 10.36 -7.86
C TRP A 162 -17.50 10.92 -8.88
N ARG A 163 -17.96 11.52 -9.97
CA ARG A 163 -17.09 12.07 -11.02
C ARG A 163 -16.20 13.18 -10.50
N TRP A 164 -16.74 14.05 -9.64
CA TRP A 164 -15.98 15.15 -9.05
C TRP A 164 -14.90 14.72 -8.08
N VAL A 165 -15.05 13.54 -7.43
CA VAL A 165 -13.99 12.94 -6.62
C VAL A 165 -12.77 12.64 -7.49
N LEU A 166 -12.97 12.11 -8.70
CA LEU A 166 -11.91 11.84 -9.67
C LEU A 166 -11.30 13.14 -10.24
N VAL A 167 -12.12 14.16 -10.50
CA VAL A 167 -11.63 15.50 -10.87
C VAL A 167 -10.75 16.08 -9.76
N ALA A 168 -11.18 15.99 -8.50
CA ALA A 168 -10.38 16.44 -7.35
C ALA A 168 -9.03 15.73 -7.24
N MET A 169 -8.97 14.41 -7.50
CA MET A 169 -7.71 13.67 -7.59
C MET A 169 -6.82 14.18 -8.73
N GLY A 170 -7.41 14.51 -9.88
CA GLY A 170 -6.70 15.11 -11.01
C GLY A 170 -6.15 16.50 -10.67
N VAL A 171 -6.93 17.33 -10.01
CA VAL A 171 -6.51 18.68 -9.54
C VAL A 171 -5.37 18.54 -8.52
N TYR A 172 -5.47 17.60 -7.58
CA TYR A 172 -4.40 17.31 -6.63
C TYR A 172 -3.09 16.93 -7.33
N SER A 173 -3.16 16.01 -8.30
CA SER A 173 -1.99 15.59 -9.07
C SER A 173 -1.43 16.70 -9.96
N LEU A 174 -2.29 17.53 -10.56
CA LEU A 174 -1.87 18.70 -11.36
C LEU A 174 -1.15 19.73 -10.48
N ALA A 175 -1.65 19.97 -9.28
CA ALA A 175 -0.99 20.85 -8.31
C ALA A 175 0.38 20.30 -7.92
N LEU A 176 0.50 18.98 -7.68
CA LEU A 176 1.78 18.32 -7.42
C LEU A 176 2.71 18.41 -8.63
N LEU A 177 2.19 18.24 -9.85
CA LEU A 177 2.96 18.38 -11.08
C LEU A 177 3.55 19.79 -11.21
N ALA A 178 2.73 20.82 -11.03
CA ALA A 178 3.16 22.21 -11.07
C ALA A 178 4.18 22.53 -9.97
N LEU A 179 3.97 22.01 -8.77
CA LEU A 179 4.88 22.20 -7.64
C LEU A 179 6.22 21.48 -7.90
N CYS A 180 6.20 20.21 -8.34
CA CYS A 180 7.40 19.44 -8.67
C CYS A 180 8.16 20.05 -9.85
N TRP A 181 7.44 20.52 -10.87
CA TRP A 181 8.06 21.19 -12.01
C TRP A 181 8.94 22.37 -11.58
N ARG A 182 8.47 23.17 -10.62
CA ARG A 182 9.14 24.37 -10.11
C ARG A 182 10.21 24.09 -9.07
N THR A 183 10.03 23.07 -8.22
CA THR A 183 10.86 22.89 -7.02
C THR A 183 11.66 21.60 -6.98
N PHE A 184 11.25 20.54 -7.72
CA PHE A 184 11.94 19.27 -7.71
C PHE A 184 13.07 19.27 -8.76
N SER A 185 14.32 19.27 -8.29
CA SER A 185 15.50 19.13 -9.14
C SER A 185 15.85 17.66 -9.32
N GLU A 186 16.66 17.35 -10.37
CA GLU A 186 17.21 16.00 -10.53
C GLU A 186 18.05 15.61 -9.32
N THR A 187 17.75 14.44 -8.75
CA THR A 187 18.43 13.94 -7.55
C THR A 187 19.41 12.81 -7.85
N ARG A 188 19.34 12.26 -9.07
CA ARG A 188 20.29 11.24 -9.52
C ARG A 188 21.71 11.82 -9.52
N GLN A 189 22.60 11.23 -8.75
CA GLN A 189 24.02 11.55 -8.82
C GLN A 189 24.59 10.97 -10.10
N ALA A 190 25.27 11.79 -10.89
CA ALA A 190 26.06 11.30 -12.01
C ALA A 190 27.14 10.33 -11.47
N PRO A 191 27.46 9.24 -12.18
CA PRO A 191 28.61 8.43 -11.82
C PRO A 191 29.82 9.33 -11.69
N ALA A 192 30.55 9.26 -10.57
CA ALA A 192 31.80 10.00 -10.44
C ALA A 192 32.76 9.55 -11.55
N GLU A 193 33.22 10.46 -12.39
CA GLU A 193 34.12 10.20 -13.54
C GLU A 193 35.44 9.53 -13.18
N SER A 194 35.74 9.36 -11.89
CA SER A 194 37.00 8.85 -11.36
C SER A 194 36.88 7.55 -10.54
N ALA A 195 35.74 6.87 -10.53
CA ALA A 195 35.71 5.50 -9.99
C ALA A 195 36.19 4.52 -11.09
N PRO A 196 37.16 3.63 -10.80
CA PRO A 196 37.53 2.60 -11.77
C PRO A 196 36.25 1.84 -12.15
N VAL A 197 36.11 1.60 -13.47
CA VAL A 197 34.99 0.86 -14.07
C VAL A 197 35.07 -0.60 -13.59
N ILE A 198 34.79 -0.82 -12.30
CA ILE A 198 34.26 -2.10 -11.83
C ILE A 198 32.80 -2.01 -12.22
N ALA A 199 32.56 -2.44 -13.46
CA ALA A 199 31.29 -2.68 -14.09
C ALA A 199 30.10 -2.18 -13.25
N SER A 200 29.63 -0.97 -13.51
CA SER A 200 28.24 -0.62 -13.24
C SER A 200 27.43 -1.62 -14.07
N VAL A 201 27.18 -2.78 -13.50
CA VAL A 201 26.24 -3.75 -14.06
C VAL A 201 24.97 -2.93 -14.25
N PRO A 202 24.52 -2.71 -15.50
CA PRO A 202 23.25 -2.04 -15.72
C PRO A 202 22.27 -2.79 -14.83
N VAL A 203 21.45 -2.05 -14.08
CA VAL A 203 20.33 -2.62 -13.33
C VAL A 203 19.30 -3.06 -14.38
N SER A 204 19.75 -3.96 -15.27
CA SER A 204 18.86 -4.80 -16.03
C SER A 204 18.10 -5.60 -14.99
N VAL A 205 16.82 -5.80 -15.19
CA VAL A 205 16.03 -6.84 -14.54
C VAL A 205 16.68 -8.17 -14.97
N SER A 206 17.89 -8.45 -14.46
CA SER A 206 18.52 -9.74 -14.73
C SER A 206 17.70 -10.76 -13.96
N ALA A 207 17.13 -11.69 -14.69
CA ALA A 207 16.35 -12.79 -14.13
C ALA A 207 17.07 -13.47 -12.96
N GLY A 208 18.42 -13.46 -12.95
CA GLY A 208 19.25 -13.94 -11.86
C GLY A 208 19.05 -13.21 -10.52
N GLY A 209 18.92 -11.87 -10.53
CA GLY A 209 18.76 -11.11 -9.29
C GLY A 209 17.38 -11.26 -8.65
N VAL A 210 16.31 -11.33 -9.47
CA VAL A 210 14.95 -11.62 -8.99
C VAL A 210 14.86 -13.06 -8.44
N ARG A 211 15.46 -14.02 -9.14
CA ARG A 211 15.52 -15.42 -8.68
C ARG A 211 16.23 -15.53 -7.33
N GLN A 212 17.30 -14.78 -7.11
CA GLN A 212 18.01 -14.78 -5.82
C GLN A 212 17.14 -14.24 -4.68
N VAL A 213 16.35 -13.18 -4.93
CA VAL A 213 15.42 -12.63 -3.94
C VAL A 213 14.36 -13.64 -3.55
N PHE A 214 13.72 -14.31 -4.52
CA PHE A 214 12.71 -15.34 -4.23
C PHE A 214 13.29 -16.67 -3.74
N ALA A 215 14.59 -16.91 -3.90
CA ALA A 215 15.27 -18.06 -3.33
C ALA A 215 15.54 -17.91 -1.81
N ASP A 216 15.44 -16.70 -1.26
CA ASP A 216 15.57 -16.46 0.19
C ASP A 216 14.26 -16.79 0.92
N PRO A 217 14.25 -17.81 1.82
CA PRO A 217 13.04 -18.18 2.54
C PRO A 217 12.55 -17.11 3.50
N GLY A 218 13.46 -16.28 4.03
CA GLY A 218 13.12 -15.15 4.90
C GLY A 218 12.35 -14.08 4.14
N PHE A 219 12.86 -13.71 2.95
CA PHE A 219 12.14 -12.81 2.05
C PHE A 219 10.72 -13.31 1.75
N CYS A 220 10.59 -14.61 1.38
CA CYS A 220 9.31 -15.21 1.04
C CYS A 220 8.32 -15.16 2.21
N ALA A 221 8.75 -15.54 3.41
CA ALA A 221 7.88 -15.60 4.58
C ALA A 221 7.42 -14.20 5.04
N TRP A 222 8.34 -13.24 5.09
CA TRP A 222 8.00 -11.87 5.47
C TRP A 222 7.16 -11.13 4.42
N THR A 223 7.43 -11.38 3.14
CA THR A 223 6.61 -10.87 2.04
C THR A 223 5.22 -11.49 2.05
N ALA A 224 5.10 -12.80 2.26
CA ALA A 224 3.81 -13.49 2.40
C ALA A 224 3.00 -12.91 3.56
N LEU A 225 3.64 -12.64 4.71
CA LEU A 225 2.98 -11.99 5.85
C LEU A 225 2.43 -10.61 5.47
N ALA A 226 3.26 -9.75 4.86
CA ALA A 226 2.86 -8.41 4.45
C ALA A 226 1.77 -8.43 3.38
N ALA A 227 1.85 -9.34 2.42
CA ALA A 227 0.87 -9.49 1.34
C ALA A 227 -0.48 -10.00 1.86
N THR A 228 -0.47 -11.01 2.72
CA THR A 228 -1.70 -11.59 3.29
C THR A 228 -2.42 -10.58 4.18
N THR A 229 -1.70 -9.86 5.06
CA THR A 229 -2.34 -8.86 5.91
C THR A 229 -2.92 -7.70 5.10
N TYR A 230 -2.22 -7.27 4.04
CA TYR A 230 -2.72 -6.23 3.14
C TYR A 230 -3.92 -6.72 2.32
N GLY A 231 -3.88 -7.97 1.82
CA GLY A 231 -5.02 -8.58 1.11
C GLY A 231 -6.30 -8.62 1.95
N GLY A 232 -6.19 -8.96 3.24
CA GLY A 232 -7.34 -8.96 4.14
C GLY A 232 -7.91 -7.56 4.38
N ILE A 233 -7.06 -6.55 4.64
CA ILE A 233 -7.53 -5.17 4.79
C ILE A 233 -8.10 -4.62 3.48
N PHE A 234 -7.54 -5.03 2.33
CA PHE A 234 -8.01 -4.61 1.03
C PHE A 234 -9.41 -5.15 0.71
N CYS A 235 -9.74 -6.38 1.10
CA CYS A 235 -11.10 -6.91 1.01
C CYS A 235 -12.10 -6.06 1.78
N PHE A 236 -11.73 -5.62 3.00
CA PHE A 236 -12.56 -4.68 3.75
C PHE A 236 -12.73 -3.37 2.99
N LEU A 237 -11.63 -2.74 2.58
CA LEU A 237 -11.67 -1.46 1.87
C LEU A 237 -12.54 -1.54 0.60
N LEU A 238 -12.43 -2.63 -0.17
CA LEU A 238 -13.18 -2.82 -1.41
C LEU A 238 -14.67 -3.00 -1.20
N LEU A 239 -15.07 -3.81 -0.20
CA LEU A 239 -16.46 -4.24 -0.03
C LEU A 239 -17.20 -3.49 1.09
N SER A 240 -16.49 -2.81 1.98
CA SER A 240 -17.12 -2.06 3.07
C SER A 240 -18.11 -0.98 2.61
N PRO A 241 -17.89 -0.22 1.50
CA PRO A 241 -18.89 0.74 1.03
C PRO A 241 -20.23 0.06 0.74
N MET A 242 -20.20 -1.08 0.04
CA MET A 242 -21.40 -1.85 -0.28
C MET A 242 -22.08 -2.40 0.99
N VAL A 243 -21.30 -2.89 1.95
CA VAL A 243 -21.85 -3.42 3.20
C VAL A 243 -22.46 -2.31 4.06
N TYR A 244 -21.76 -1.20 4.25
CA TYR A 244 -22.25 -0.17 5.17
C TYR A 244 -23.24 0.80 4.52
N VAL A 245 -23.11 1.12 3.24
CA VAL A 245 -24.03 2.05 2.55
C VAL A 245 -25.25 1.29 2.00
N ASP A 246 -25.04 0.20 1.23
CA ASP A 246 -26.16 -0.47 0.56
C ASP A 246 -26.90 -1.45 1.48
N LEU A 247 -26.19 -2.20 2.37
CA LEU A 247 -26.81 -3.16 3.26
C LEU A 247 -27.35 -2.51 4.53
N PHE A 248 -26.55 -1.65 5.22
CA PHE A 248 -26.95 -1.03 6.48
C PHE A 248 -27.56 0.37 6.29
N GLY A 249 -27.62 0.91 5.08
CA GLY A 249 -28.24 2.21 4.78
C GLY A 249 -27.50 3.43 5.36
N LEU A 250 -26.22 3.31 5.67
CA LEU A 250 -25.45 4.45 6.17
C LEU A 250 -25.26 5.49 5.05
N SER A 251 -25.34 6.77 5.43
CA SER A 251 -24.98 7.84 4.47
C SER A 251 -23.51 7.74 4.08
N PRO A 252 -23.13 8.17 2.85
CA PRO A 252 -21.72 8.19 2.42
C PRO A 252 -20.80 8.92 3.40
N VAL A 253 -21.28 10.02 4.01
CA VAL A 253 -20.52 10.80 5.00
C VAL A 253 -20.26 9.98 6.27
N LEU A 254 -21.28 9.29 6.79
CA LEU A 254 -21.10 8.44 7.96
C LEU A 254 -20.18 7.26 7.65
N TYR A 255 -20.29 6.68 6.45
CA TYR A 255 -19.36 5.66 5.97
C TYR A 255 -17.90 6.16 5.97
N GLY A 256 -17.64 7.39 5.53
CA GLY A 256 -16.29 7.96 5.46
C GLY A 256 -15.53 7.91 6.79
N TRP A 257 -16.23 7.94 7.93
CA TRP A 257 -15.62 7.81 9.26
C TRP A 257 -15.16 6.38 9.58
N ILE A 258 -15.66 5.36 8.88
CA ILE A 258 -15.31 3.96 9.14
C ILE A 258 -13.86 3.66 8.74
N PRO A 259 -13.43 3.85 7.48
CA PRO A 259 -12.04 3.66 7.11
C PRO A 259 -11.11 4.67 7.80
N ALA A 260 -11.57 5.90 8.07
CA ALA A 260 -10.82 6.87 8.84
C ALA A 260 -10.54 6.36 10.28
N GLY A 261 -11.53 5.83 10.97
CA GLY A 261 -11.36 5.19 12.28
C GLY A 261 -10.43 3.98 12.22
N GLY A 262 -10.54 3.16 11.18
CA GLY A 262 -9.62 2.05 10.90
C GLY A 262 -8.17 2.50 10.75
N SER A 263 -7.94 3.62 10.04
CA SER A 263 -6.61 4.22 9.89
C SER A 263 -6.03 4.70 11.23
N LEU A 264 -6.86 5.28 12.10
CA LEU A 264 -6.44 5.67 13.45
C LEU A 264 -6.03 4.44 14.28
N VAL A 265 -6.81 3.37 14.26
CA VAL A 265 -6.51 2.11 14.97
C VAL A 265 -5.24 1.48 14.39
N TYR A 266 -5.03 1.52 13.08
CA TYR A 266 -3.80 1.07 12.44
C TYR A 266 -2.56 1.85 12.96
N ILE A 267 -2.65 3.18 13.07
CA ILE A 267 -1.58 4.03 13.64
C ILE A 267 -1.29 3.65 15.10
N LEU A 268 -2.32 3.39 15.90
CA LEU A 268 -2.17 2.87 17.27
C LEU A 268 -1.45 1.52 17.26
N GLY A 269 -1.78 0.62 16.32
CA GLY A 269 -1.09 -0.65 16.11
C GLY A 269 0.40 -0.48 15.79
N ILE A 270 0.75 0.45 14.90
CA ILE A 270 2.16 0.76 14.58
C ILE A 270 2.91 1.28 15.82
N THR A 271 2.31 2.16 16.59
CA THR A 271 2.94 2.69 17.82
C THR A 271 3.15 1.59 18.86
N TRP A 272 2.19 0.68 18.99
CA TRP A 272 2.30 -0.50 19.84
C TRP A 272 3.33 -1.50 19.33
N CYS A 273 3.40 -1.72 18.01
CA CYS A 273 4.43 -2.54 17.36
C CYS A 273 5.84 -2.10 17.77
N ARG A 274 6.13 -0.80 17.71
CA ARG A 274 7.44 -0.26 18.09
C ARG A 274 7.83 -0.61 19.54
N ARG A 275 6.89 -0.55 20.48
CA ARG A 275 7.10 -0.93 21.88
C ARG A 275 7.27 -2.44 22.07
N LEU A 276 6.52 -3.24 21.31
CA LEU A 276 6.62 -4.70 21.39
C LEU A 276 7.90 -5.22 20.76
N LEU A 277 8.34 -4.66 19.65
CA LEU A 277 9.60 -5.04 18.99
C LEU A 277 10.80 -4.92 19.93
N SER A 278 10.88 -3.82 20.70
CA SER A 278 11.98 -3.62 21.66
C SER A 278 11.93 -4.59 22.86
N ARG A 279 10.72 -5.07 23.25
CA ARG A 279 10.55 -5.93 24.43
C ARG A 279 10.46 -7.42 24.11
N ARG A 280 9.86 -7.80 22.99
CA ARG A 280 9.48 -9.19 22.68
C ARG A 280 10.08 -9.72 21.37
N GLY A 281 10.71 -8.85 20.59
CA GLY A 281 11.26 -9.17 19.28
C GLY A 281 10.18 -9.33 18.17
N PRO A 282 10.62 -9.53 16.90
CA PRO A 282 9.71 -9.49 15.74
C PRO A 282 8.73 -10.67 15.71
N VAL A 283 9.18 -11.90 15.99
CA VAL A 283 8.32 -13.09 15.88
C VAL A 283 7.14 -13.02 16.86
N ARG A 284 7.38 -12.74 18.14
CA ARG A 284 6.31 -12.63 19.13
C ARG A 284 5.36 -11.46 18.87
N THR A 285 5.88 -10.35 18.33
CA THR A 285 5.08 -9.20 17.92
C THR A 285 4.11 -9.59 16.80
N VAL A 286 4.61 -10.31 15.79
CA VAL A 286 3.81 -10.78 14.66
C VAL A 286 2.79 -11.85 15.09
N GLN A 287 3.14 -12.75 16.02
CA GLN A 287 2.22 -13.73 16.58
C GLN A 287 1.02 -13.07 17.26
N LEU A 288 1.25 -12.05 18.08
CA LEU A 288 0.17 -11.27 18.68
C LEU A 288 -0.70 -10.59 17.60
N GLY A 289 -0.07 -9.96 16.61
CA GLY A 289 -0.78 -9.37 15.49
C GLY A 289 -1.65 -10.37 14.74
N ALA A 290 -1.12 -11.56 14.44
CA ALA A 290 -1.85 -12.63 13.75
C ALA A 290 -3.05 -13.13 14.55
N SER A 291 -2.91 -13.27 15.88
CA SER A 291 -4.03 -13.61 16.76
C SER A 291 -5.14 -12.55 16.72
N LEU A 292 -4.78 -11.26 16.72
CA LEU A 292 -5.76 -10.17 16.58
C LEU A 292 -6.41 -10.17 15.20
N SER A 293 -5.63 -10.39 14.14
CA SER A 293 -6.16 -10.43 12.77
C SER A 293 -7.03 -11.66 12.48
N LEU A 294 -6.94 -12.71 13.27
CA LEU A 294 -7.91 -13.81 13.24
C LEU A 294 -9.13 -13.50 14.13
N LEU A 295 -8.91 -12.92 15.31
CA LEU A 295 -10.00 -12.57 16.23
C LEU A 295 -10.99 -11.58 15.59
N GLY A 296 -10.50 -10.59 14.84
CA GLY A 296 -11.35 -9.60 14.17
C GLY A 296 -12.42 -10.23 13.29
N PRO A 297 -12.08 -11.03 12.28
CA PRO A 297 -13.06 -11.75 11.45
C PRO A 297 -13.93 -12.74 12.25
N CYS A 298 -13.42 -13.37 13.30
CA CYS A 298 -14.26 -14.20 14.18
C CYS A 298 -15.38 -13.39 14.82
N ILE A 299 -15.10 -12.16 15.29
CA ILE A 299 -16.11 -11.23 15.80
C ILE A 299 -17.12 -10.87 14.70
N GLN A 300 -16.63 -10.61 13.47
CA GLN A 300 -17.50 -10.30 12.34
C GLN A 300 -18.41 -11.48 11.96
N ILE A 301 -17.87 -12.72 11.92
CA ILE A 301 -18.66 -13.94 11.69
C ILE A 301 -19.74 -14.10 12.76
N ALA A 302 -19.37 -13.96 14.03
CA ALA A 302 -20.34 -14.01 15.13
C ALA A 302 -21.43 -12.93 14.96
N GLY A 303 -21.05 -11.72 14.56
CA GLY A 303 -21.98 -10.63 14.25
C GLY A 303 -22.94 -10.95 13.11
N CYS A 304 -22.45 -11.53 12.01
CA CYS A 304 -23.28 -11.95 10.90
C CYS A 304 -24.33 -13.01 11.28
N VAL A 305 -24.04 -13.84 12.27
CA VAL A 305 -24.94 -14.91 12.74
C VAL A 305 -25.87 -14.43 13.85
N LEU A 306 -25.33 -13.74 14.87
CA LEU A 306 -26.07 -13.41 16.10
C LEU A 306 -26.77 -12.05 16.03
N ALA A 307 -26.27 -11.11 15.24
CA ALA A 307 -26.79 -9.75 15.13
C ALA A 307 -26.72 -9.23 13.68
N PRO A 308 -27.37 -9.90 12.69
CA PRO A 308 -27.20 -9.59 11.27
C PRO A 308 -27.67 -8.18 10.87
N ALA A 309 -28.55 -7.56 11.66
CA ALA A 309 -29.05 -6.21 11.43
C ALA A 309 -28.16 -5.11 12.04
N SER A 310 -27.11 -5.47 12.79
CA SER A 310 -26.24 -4.50 13.46
C SER A 310 -24.89 -4.37 12.76
N PRO A 311 -24.46 -3.16 12.37
CA PRO A 311 -23.13 -2.93 11.83
C PRO A 311 -22.01 -3.00 12.89
N PHE A 312 -22.37 -2.92 14.20
CA PHE A 312 -21.40 -2.78 15.27
C PHE A 312 -20.39 -3.93 15.39
N PRO A 313 -20.78 -5.23 15.31
CA PRO A 313 -19.81 -6.32 15.33
C PRO A 313 -18.83 -6.28 14.14
N LEU A 314 -19.29 -5.83 12.97
CA LEU A 314 -18.43 -5.69 11.80
C LEU A 314 -17.41 -4.56 11.99
N LEU A 315 -17.82 -3.44 12.59
CA LEU A 315 -16.94 -2.32 12.94
C LEU A 315 -15.90 -2.74 13.98
N LEU A 316 -16.34 -3.40 15.06
CA LEU A 316 -15.44 -3.88 16.11
C LEU A 316 -14.42 -4.88 15.57
N GLY A 317 -14.88 -5.85 14.79
CA GLY A 317 -14.00 -6.85 14.16
C GLY A 317 -12.99 -6.22 13.21
N HIS A 318 -13.41 -5.21 12.43
CA HIS A 318 -12.49 -4.45 11.59
C HIS A 318 -11.45 -3.70 12.42
N ALA A 319 -11.83 -3.03 13.48
CA ALA A 319 -10.91 -2.32 14.38
C ALA A 319 -9.86 -3.29 14.99
N VAL A 320 -10.28 -4.47 15.43
CA VAL A 320 -9.36 -5.50 15.94
C VAL A 320 -8.42 -6.00 14.85
N TYR A 321 -8.93 -6.22 13.62
CA TYR A 321 -8.09 -6.59 12.48
C TYR A 321 -7.09 -5.48 12.14
N ALA A 322 -7.51 -4.23 12.06
CA ALA A 322 -6.66 -3.07 11.76
C ALA A 322 -5.53 -2.89 12.79
N LEU A 323 -5.82 -3.16 14.07
CA LEU A 323 -4.81 -3.18 15.13
C LEU A 323 -3.74 -4.25 14.87
N GLY A 324 -4.16 -5.47 14.53
CA GLY A 324 -3.27 -6.56 14.11
C GLY A 324 -2.46 -6.21 12.87
N HIS A 325 -3.09 -5.61 11.85
CA HIS A 325 -2.44 -5.11 10.65
C HIS A 325 -1.30 -4.12 10.99
N GLY A 326 -1.51 -3.22 11.94
CA GLY A 326 -0.49 -2.29 12.42
C GLY A 326 0.71 -2.97 13.10
N LEU A 327 0.55 -4.19 13.61
CA LEU A 327 1.65 -4.99 14.17
C LEU A 327 2.44 -5.74 13.10
N HIS A 328 1.78 -6.31 12.09
CA HIS A 328 2.54 -7.11 11.11
C HIS A 328 3.11 -6.31 9.95
N GLN A 329 2.43 -5.29 9.44
CA GLN A 329 2.83 -4.62 8.21
C GLN A 329 4.25 -4.03 8.30
N PRO A 330 4.63 -3.30 9.38
CA PRO A 330 6.00 -2.83 9.54
C PRO A 330 7.03 -3.96 9.65
N CYS A 331 6.68 -5.03 10.38
CA CYS A 331 7.54 -6.20 10.54
C CYS A 331 7.76 -6.93 9.21
N GLY A 332 6.68 -7.13 8.43
CA GLY A 332 6.72 -7.80 7.15
C GLY A 332 7.58 -7.05 6.13
N GLN A 333 7.38 -5.73 6.01
CA GLN A 333 8.17 -4.91 5.09
C GLN A 333 9.65 -4.84 5.47
N ALA A 334 9.96 -4.68 6.77
CA ALA A 334 11.33 -4.65 7.24
C ALA A 334 12.01 -6.03 7.14
N GLY A 335 11.28 -7.09 7.49
CA GLY A 335 11.77 -8.47 7.44
C GLY A 335 12.07 -8.96 6.02
N ALA A 336 11.27 -8.54 5.04
CA ALA A 336 11.47 -8.88 3.64
C ALA A 336 12.83 -8.41 3.08
N VAL A 337 13.39 -7.35 3.65
CA VAL A 337 14.68 -6.78 3.19
C VAL A 337 15.83 -7.15 4.11
N GLY A 338 15.54 -7.39 5.40
CA GLY A 338 16.55 -7.46 6.46
C GLY A 338 17.53 -8.64 6.39
N GLY A 339 17.18 -9.72 5.67
CA GLY A 339 18.06 -10.91 5.49
C GLY A 339 18.88 -10.89 4.21
N LEU A 340 18.66 -9.96 3.30
CA LEU A 340 19.27 -9.93 1.98
C LEU A 340 20.49 -9.00 1.92
N PRO A 341 21.47 -9.29 1.05
CA PRO A 341 22.58 -8.39 0.78
C PRO A 341 22.12 -6.99 0.36
N PRO A 342 22.84 -5.91 0.74
CA PRO A 342 22.45 -4.53 0.41
C PRO A 342 22.22 -4.27 -1.08
N GLN A 343 22.94 -4.99 -1.96
CA GLN A 343 22.81 -4.88 -3.41
C GLN A 343 21.45 -5.36 -3.93
N LEU A 344 20.79 -6.26 -3.20
CA LEU A 344 19.47 -6.80 -3.54
C LEU A 344 18.32 -6.07 -2.85
N ALA A 345 18.59 -5.19 -1.88
CA ALA A 345 17.57 -4.51 -1.08
C ALA A 345 16.53 -3.75 -1.93
N GLY A 346 16.97 -3.01 -2.95
CA GLY A 346 16.06 -2.30 -3.84
C GLY A 346 15.14 -3.23 -4.64
N ARG A 347 15.68 -4.36 -5.13
CA ARG A 347 14.90 -5.39 -5.82
C ARG A 347 13.92 -6.08 -4.87
N ALA A 348 14.35 -6.37 -3.65
CA ALA A 348 13.49 -6.97 -2.63
C ALA A 348 12.29 -6.08 -2.31
N VAL A 349 12.49 -4.76 -2.16
CA VAL A 349 11.40 -3.80 -1.95
C VAL A 349 10.40 -3.82 -3.11
N SER A 350 10.88 -3.79 -4.36
CA SER A 350 10.02 -3.82 -5.54
C SER A 350 9.27 -5.14 -5.69
N CYS A 351 9.96 -6.28 -5.50
CA CYS A 351 9.35 -7.61 -5.57
C CYS A 351 8.31 -7.81 -4.45
N SER A 352 8.61 -7.37 -3.23
CA SER A 352 7.66 -7.42 -2.11
C SER A 352 6.44 -6.52 -2.36
N GLY A 353 6.66 -5.29 -2.85
CA GLY A 353 5.57 -4.37 -3.22
C GLY A 353 4.68 -4.96 -4.32
N PHE A 354 5.28 -5.53 -5.36
CA PHE A 354 4.55 -6.24 -6.42
C PHE A 354 3.72 -7.41 -5.85
N ALA A 355 4.32 -8.28 -5.03
CA ALA A 355 3.62 -9.42 -4.42
C ALA A 355 2.44 -8.97 -3.55
N ILE A 356 2.60 -7.90 -2.76
CA ILE A 356 1.52 -7.31 -1.95
C ILE A 356 0.35 -6.86 -2.84
N MET A 357 0.65 -6.16 -3.95
CA MET A 357 -0.40 -5.68 -4.86
C MET A 357 -1.07 -6.82 -5.64
N CYS A 358 -0.33 -7.86 -6.03
CA CYS A 358 -0.90 -9.06 -6.64
C CYS A 358 -1.86 -9.78 -5.69
N VAL A 359 -1.49 -9.95 -4.42
CA VAL A 359 -2.40 -10.55 -3.44
C VAL A 359 -3.63 -9.68 -3.22
N ALA A 360 -3.48 -8.35 -3.13
CA ALA A 360 -4.62 -7.44 -3.04
C ALA A 360 -5.55 -7.57 -4.25
N PHE A 361 -5.00 -7.62 -5.47
CA PHE A 361 -5.78 -7.87 -6.68
C PHE A 361 -6.52 -9.21 -6.63
N CYS A 362 -5.81 -10.31 -6.35
CA CYS A 362 -6.40 -11.64 -6.32
C CYS A 362 -7.49 -11.77 -5.25
N THR A 363 -7.24 -11.25 -4.05
CA THR A 363 -8.23 -11.27 -2.96
C THR A 363 -9.43 -10.38 -3.26
N GLY A 364 -9.22 -9.23 -3.88
CA GLY A 364 -10.31 -8.35 -4.32
C GLY A 364 -11.16 -8.96 -5.43
N GLN A 365 -10.53 -9.59 -6.45
CA GLN A 365 -11.26 -10.28 -7.52
C GLN A 365 -12.02 -11.50 -6.99
N LEU A 366 -11.42 -12.27 -6.11
CA LEU A 366 -12.09 -13.40 -5.46
C LEU A 366 -13.29 -12.92 -4.64
N ALA A 367 -13.12 -11.89 -3.83
CA ALA A 367 -14.21 -11.33 -3.03
C ALA A 367 -15.35 -10.77 -3.91
N ALA A 368 -15.01 -10.15 -5.05
CA ALA A 368 -16.00 -9.63 -5.98
C ALA A 368 -16.86 -10.73 -6.64
N GLN A 369 -16.31 -11.93 -6.83
CA GLN A 369 -17.07 -13.07 -7.40
C GLN A 369 -18.15 -13.60 -6.44
N PHE A 370 -17.98 -13.41 -5.13
CA PHE A 370 -18.99 -13.78 -4.14
C PHE A 370 -20.10 -12.72 -3.98
N VAL A 371 -20.00 -11.59 -4.68
CA VAL A 371 -21.01 -10.54 -4.70
C VAL A 371 -22.08 -10.89 -5.76
N ASP A 372 -22.81 -11.96 -5.54
CA ASP A 372 -24.02 -12.31 -6.30
C ASP A 372 -25.16 -11.33 -5.91
N PRO A 373 -26.10 -10.99 -6.82
CA PRO A 373 -27.31 -10.24 -6.52
C PRO A 373 -28.10 -10.78 -5.31
N THR A 374 -28.08 -12.10 -5.10
CA THR A 374 -28.71 -12.76 -3.93
C THR A 374 -27.91 -12.57 -2.63
N MET A 375 -26.60 -12.30 -2.72
CA MET A 375 -25.69 -12.07 -1.60
C MET A 375 -25.48 -10.58 -1.28
N ARG A 376 -26.02 -9.65 -2.10
CA ARG A 376 -25.92 -8.19 -1.87
C ARG A 376 -26.49 -7.74 -0.53
N HIS A 377 -27.35 -8.55 0.07
CA HIS A 377 -27.93 -8.30 1.40
C HIS A 377 -27.17 -8.99 2.54
N ARG A 378 -25.91 -9.40 2.32
CA ARG A 378 -25.11 -10.10 3.33
C ARG A 378 -23.66 -9.61 3.37
N ALA A 379 -23.07 -9.54 4.55
CA ALA A 379 -21.66 -9.12 4.72
C ALA A 379 -20.63 -10.24 4.46
N TRP A 380 -21.07 -11.47 4.15
CA TRP A 380 -20.21 -12.64 3.99
C TRP A 380 -19.10 -12.48 2.94
N PRO A 381 -19.34 -11.86 1.75
CA PRO A 381 -18.28 -11.63 0.75
C PRO A 381 -17.09 -10.84 1.27
N MET A 382 -17.31 -9.95 2.25
CA MET A 382 -16.26 -9.17 2.91
C MET A 382 -15.59 -9.99 4.02
N VAL A 383 -16.37 -10.67 4.84
CA VAL A 383 -15.90 -11.29 6.09
C VAL A 383 -15.11 -12.58 5.84
N LEU A 384 -15.54 -13.45 4.90
CA LEU A 384 -14.89 -14.73 4.66
C LEU A 384 -13.45 -14.60 4.13
N PRO A 385 -13.14 -13.74 3.14
CA PRO A 385 -11.75 -13.55 2.72
C PRO A 385 -10.86 -12.96 3.81
N MET A 386 -11.41 -12.09 4.68
CA MET A 386 -10.69 -11.58 5.85
C MET A 386 -10.39 -12.69 6.86
N ALA A 387 -11.33 -13.61 7.09
CA ALA A 387 -11.14 -14.76 7.96
C ALA A 387 -10.07 -15.70 7.41
N LEU A 388 -10.10 -15.98 6.11
CA LEU A 388 -9.08 -16.78 5.44
C LEU A 388 -7.69 -16.13 5.58
N ALA A 389 -7.60 -14.82 5.36
CA ALA A 389 -6.35 -14.08 5.58
C ALA A 389 -5.87 -14.20 7.03
N GLY A 390 -6.77 -14.09 8.01
CA GLY A 390 -6.45 -14.29 9.43
C GLY A 390 -5.87 -15.68 9.73
N VAL A 391 -6.45 -16.74 9.16
CA VAL A 391 -5.93 -18.12 9.29
C VAL A 391 -4.54 -18.23 8.67
N VAL A 392 -4.34 -17.72 7.45
CA VAL A 392 -3.03 -17.77 6.78
C VAL A 392 -1.99 -16.99 7.57
N LEU A 393 -2.34 -15.83 8.14
CA LEU A 393 -1.44 -15.05 9.01
C LEU A 393 -1.01 -15.84 10.25
N VAL A 394 -1.92 -16.58 10.89
CA VAL A 394 -1.59 -17.44 12.03
C VAL A 394 -0.64 -18.56 11.59
N LEU A 395 -0.88 -19.21 10.45
CA LEU A 395 0.03 -20.23 9.93
C LEU A 395 1.43 -19.66 9.64
N ILE A 396 1.53 -18.49 9.02
CA ILE A 396 2.82 -17.84 8.78
C ILE A 396 3.51 -17.51 10.10
N ALA A 397 2.80 -16.89 11.05
CA ALA A 397 3.37 -16.38 12.30
C ALA A 397 3.77 -17.47 13.29
N PHE A 398 3.02 -18.58 13.37
CA PHE A 398 3.22 -19.63 14.37
C PHE A 398 3.96 -20.86 13.81
N VAL A 399 3.91 -21.08 12.48
CA VAL A 399 4.52 -22.25 11.85
C VAL A 399 5.72 -21.88 10.99
N TRP A 400 5.55 -21.00 10.02
CA TRP A 400 6.59 -20.73 9.03
C TRP A 400 7.74 -19.87 9.60
N LEU A 401 7.46 -18.72 10.17
CA LEU A 401 8.50 -17.83 10.72
C LEU A 401 9.33 -18.47 11.83
N PRO A 402 8.76 -19.17 12.86
CA PRO A 402 9.57 -19.80 13.89
C PRO A 402 10.50 -20.90 13.37
N ARG A 403 10.08 -21.66 12.33
CA ARG A 403 10.94 -22.67 11.70
C ARG A 403 12.18 -22.05 11.07
N LEU A 404 12.04 -20.92 10.37
CA LEU A 404 13.17 -20.21 9.76
C LEU A 404 14.19 -19.73 10.81
N TYR A 405 13.72 -19.21 11.92
CA TYR A 405 14.60 -18.75 13.00
C TYR A 405 15.32 -19.90 13.71
N ARG A 406 14.69 -21.07 13.85
CA ARG A 406 15.33 -22.28 14.41
C ARG A 406 16.43 -22.83 13.49
N VAL A 407 16.19 -22.91 12.19
CA VAL A 407 17.17 -23.37 11.21
C VAL A 407 18.37 -22.42 11.15
N GLY A 408 18.14 -21.10 11.11
CA GLY A 408 19.22 -20.10 11.13
C GLY A 408 20.04 -20.11 12.43
N ALA A 409 19.45 -20.43 13.58
CA ALA A 409 20.16 -20.59 14.84
C ALA A 409 21.03 -21.86 14.83
N ALA A 410 20.54 -23.00 14.30
CA ALA A 410 21.29 -24.24 14.19
C ALA A 410 22.52 -24.13 13.28
N GLN A 411 22.40 -23.36 12.16
CA GLN A 411 23.52 -23.14 11.23
C GLN A 411 24.63 -22.24 11.80
N ARG A 412 24.31 -21.37 12.77
CA ARG A 412 25.29 -20.49 13.43
C ARG A 412 26.09 -21.23 14.53
N VAL A 413 25.62 -22.39 14.99
CA VAL A 413 26.25 -23.21 16.05
C VAL A 413 27.22 -24.24 15.50
N GLN A 414 27.20 -24.54 14.18
CA GLN A 414 28.21 -25.39 13.57
C GLN A 414 29.50 -24.57 13.36
N PRO A 415 30.62 -24.90 14.06
CA PRO A 415 31.91 -24.29 13.78
C PRO A 415 32.30 -24.61 12.34
N ARG A 416 32.77 -23.61 11.61
CA ARG A 416 33.42 -23.81 10.30
C ARG A 416 34.65 -24.69 10.55
N SER A 417 34.53 -25.96 10.23
CA SER A 417 35.66 -26.89 10.12
C SER A 417 36.53 -26.56 8.94
#